data_c3821d1034f27965c7163cb9cb3474a5
#
_entry.id   c3821d1034f27965c7163cb9cb3474a5
#
_cell.length_a   1.000
_cell.length_b   1.000
_cell.length_c   1.000
_cell.angle_alpha   90.00
_cell.angle_beta   90.00
_cell.angle_gamma   90.00
#
_symmetry.space_group_name_H-M   'P 1'
#
loop_
_entity.id
_entity.type
_entity.pdbx_description
1 polymer ?
#
loop_
_entity_poly.entity_id
_entity_poly.type
_entity_poly.pdbx_seq_one_letter_code
_entity_poly.pdbx_strand_id
1 'polypeptide(L)'
;PITLAIQCSKLNIHYTYLGTGCIFLADDPTKSMYNEDALPDFFGSSYSVVKGYTDRLMHNFNDSVLNVRIRMPITADYNPRNFITKITTYSKVCSIPNSMTVLPELLPIMIKMMESKKVGTINLTNPGLISHNEILQMYKEIVNPKFTWENFTVEEQNKILLSKRSNNQLDNTKLKEWYPEVLPIKDSIRKCLEDMAIHNTTKNGGGCSIN
;
A
#
# COMPACT_ATOMS: atom_id res chain seq x y z
N PRO A 1 9.00 17.58 -5.00
CA PRO A 1 9.90 16.39 -5.00
C PRO A 1 11.08 16.55 -5.95
N ILE A 2 10.85 16.92 -7.23
CA ILE A 2 11.91 17.01 -8.25
C ILE A 2 12.96 18.04 -7.90
N THR A 3 12.58 19.21 -7.41
CA THR A 3 13.54 20.24 -6.94
C THR A 3 14.46 19.69 -5.85
N LEU A 4 13.91 18.91 -4.90
CA LEU A 4 14.71 18.25 -3.87
C LEU A 4 15.65 17.20 -4.46
N ALA A 5 15.17 16.38 -5.39
CA ALA A 5 16.01 15.38 -6.07
C ALA A 5 17.20 16.05 -6.78
N ILE A 6 16.97 17.16 -7.52
CA ILE A 6 18.02 17.93 -8.18
C ILE A 6 19.03 18.47 -7.17
N GLN A 7 18.59 19.09 -6.07
CA GLN A 7 19.49 19.70 -5.10
C GLN A 7 20.26 18.63 -4.31
N CYS A 8 19.59 17.57 -3.88
CA CYS A 8 20.25 16.46 -3.17
C CYS A 8 21.30 15.78 -4.06
N SER A 9 20.97 15.53 -5.33
CA SER A 9 21.93 14.97 -6.29
C SER A 9 23.15 15.86 -6.48
N LYS A 10 22.97 17.19 -6.66
CA LYS A 10 24.08 18.15 -6.78
C LYS A 10 24.97 18.21 -5.54
N LEU A 11 24.40 18.02 -4.36
CA LEU A 11 25.10 18.09 -3.08
C LEU A 11 25.59 16.72 -2.60
N ASN A 12 25.41 15.67 -3.39
CA ASN A 12 25.70 14.27 -3.03
C ASN A 12 25.03 13.84 -1.72
N ILE A 13 23.78 14.27 -1.52
CA ILE A 13 22.93 13.90 -0.38
C ILE A 13 21.95 12.82 -0.85
N HIS A 14 21.87 11.70 -0.12
CA HIS A 14 20.87 10.67 -0.38
C HIS A 14 19.47 11.22 -0.15
N TYR A 15 18.56 11.01 -1.11
CA TYR A 15 17.17 11.44 -1.03
C TYR A 15 16.24 10.25 -1.24
N THR A 16 15.30 10.07 -0.31
CA THR A 16 14.23 9.07 -0.46
C THR A 16 12.91 9.77 -0.76
N TYR A 17 12.29 9.39 -1.87
CA TYR A 17 10.97 9.88 -2.29
C TYR A 17 9.91 8.81 -2.05
N LEU A 18 8.88 9.14 -1.28
CA LEU A 18 7.72 8.26 -1.10
C LEU A 18 6.76 8.41 -2.28
N GLY A 19 6.89 7.50 -3.22
CA GLY A 19 6.08 7.36 -4.41
C GLY A 19 4.84 6.48 -4.18
N THR A 20 4.24 6.02 -5.28
CA THR A 20 3.03 5.19 -5.25
C THR A 20 2.97 4.25 -6.44
N GLY A 21 2.39 3.06 -6.28
CA GLY A 21 1.99 2.17 -7.36
C GLY A 21 0.57 2.45 -7.90
N CYS A 22 -0.15 3.46 -7.37
CA CYS A 22 -1.45 3.87 -7.91
C CYS A 22 -1.33 4.67 -9.24
N ILE A 23 -0.32 4.35 -10.02
CA ILE A 23 0.03 4.91 -11.32
C ILE A 23 -0.03 3.86 -12.42
N PHE A 24 -0.46 2.65 -12.08
CA PHE A 24 -0.57 1.52 -13.00
C PHE A 24 -2.00 0.98 -13.01
N LEU A 25 -2.42 0.41 -14.15
CA LEU A 25 -3.71 -0.25 -14.32
C LEU A 25 -3.55 -1.53 -15.13
N ALA A 26 -3.79 -2.66 -14.51
CA ALA A 26 -3.89 -3.95 -15.19
C ALA A 26 -5.37 -4.28 -15.46
N ASP A 27 -5.68 -4.82 -16.63
CA ASP A 27 -6.99 -5.38 -16.93
C ASP A 27 -7.31 -6.56 -16.00
N ASP A 28 -6.29 -7.38 -15.73
CA ASP A 28 -6.34 -8.48 -14.78
C ASP A 28 -5.06 -8.48 -13.92
N PRO A 29 -5.11 -7.98 -12.68
CA PRO A 29 -3.94 -7.93 -11.79
C PRO A 29 -3.33 -9.30 -11.48
N THR A 30 -4.05 -10.41 -11.73
CA THR A 30 -3.52 -11.75 -11.47
C THR A 30 -2.62 -12.27 -12.59
N LYS A 31 -2.66 -11.63 -13.77
CA LYS A 31 -1.94 -12.06 -14.98
C LYS A 31 -0.77 -11.18 -15.37
N SER A 32 -0.68 -9.97 -14.83
CA SER A 32 0.39 -9.02 -15.16
C SER A 32 0.93 -8.32 -13.92
N MET A 33 2.26 -8.15 -13.89
CA MET A 33 2.96 -7.45 -12.81
C MET A 33 3.76 -6.29 -13.38
N TYR A 34 3.81 -5.20 -12.62
CA TYR A 34 4.64 -4.03 -12.93
C TYR A 34 5.93 -4.07 -12.13
N ASN A 35 7.05 -4.23 -12.81
CA ASN A 35 8.39 -4.13 -12.21
C ASN A 35 8.80 -2.66 -11.97
N GLU A 36 9.98 -2.43 -11.45
CA GLU A 36 10.48 -1.11 -11.13
C GLU A 36 10.74 -0.24 -12.37
N ASP A 37 11.02 -0.85 -13.52
CA ASP A 37 11.29 -0.15 -14.80
C ASP A 37 10.00 0.19 -15.56
N ALA A 38 8.86 -0.36 -15.13
CA ALA A 38 7.58 -0.10 -15.79
C ALA A 38 7.22 1.39 -15.75
N LEU A 39 6.79 1.90 -16.89
CA LEU A 39 6.32 3.28 -17.03
C LEU A 39 4.85 3.39 -16.57
N PRO A 40 4.49 4.48 -15.86
CA PRO A 40 3.11 4.75 -15.48
C PRO A 40 2.17 4.76 -16.68
N ASP A 41 1.06 4.05 -16.59
CA ASP A 41 0.04 3.88 -17.63
C ASP A 41 -1.38 4.24 -17.16
N PHE A 42 -1.57 4.58 -15.88
CA PHE A 42 -2.85 4.97 -15.32
C PHE A 42 -2.91 6.45 -14.98
N PHE A 43 -3.80 7.17 -15.66
CA PHE A 43 -4.03 8.61 -15.51
C PHE A 43 -5.51 8.93 -15.19
N GLY A 44 -6.22 8.00 -14.59
CA GLY A 44 -7.67 8.11 -14.31
C GLY A 44 -8.05 9.01 -13.14
N SER A 45 -7.09 9.66 -12.49
CA SER A 45 -7.29 10.66 -11.43
C SER A 45 -6.20 11.72 -11.48
N SER A 46 -6.48 12.94 -10.97
CA SER A 46 -5.46 14.00 -10.85
C SER A 46 -4.26 13.55 -10.00
N TYR A 47 -4.52 12.76 -8.96
CA TYR A 47 -3.46 12.15 -8.13
C TYR A 47 -2.53 11.26 -8.96
N SER A 48 -3.10 10.35 -9.74
CA SER A 48 -2.31 9.40 -10.56
C SER A 48 -1.53 10.11 -11.66
N VAL A 49 -2.11 11.17 -12.24
CA VAL A 49 -1.42 12.03 -13.22
C VAL A 49 -0.16 12.66 -12.60
N VAL A 50 -0.31 13.38 -11.50
CA VAL A 50 0.82 14.07 -10.84
C VAL A 50 1.87 13.06 -10.36
N LYS A 51 1.43 11.97 -9.73
CA LYS A 51 2.35 10.95 -9.21
C LYS A 51 3.04 10.16 -10.33
N GLY A 52 2.36 9.86 -11.42
CA GLY A 52 2.92 9.16 -12.57
C GLY A 52 4.02 9.98 -13.25
N TYR A 53 3.77 11.26 -13.52
CA TYR A 53 4.82 12.14 -14.06
C TYR A 53 6.00 12.32 -13.09
N THR A 54 5.72 12.44 -11.78
CA THR A 54 6.78 12.54 -10.77
C THR A 54 7.61 11.25 -10.75
N ASP A 55 6.99 10.08 -10.80
CA ASP A 55 7.68 8.78 -10.83
C ASP A 55 8.62 8.69 -12.04
N ARG A 56 8.14 9.03 -13.24
CA ARG A 56 8.98 9.07 -14.44
C ARG A 56 10.18 10.00 -14.31
N LEU A 57 9.98 11.19 -13.73
CA LEU A 57 11.06 12.14 -13.52
C LEU A 57 12.08 11.64 -12.49
N MET A 58 11.64 10.90 -11.47
CA MET A 58 12.54 10.31 -10.47
C MET A 58 13.51 9.29 -11.07
N HIS A 59 13.12 8.58 -12.14
CA HIS A 59 14.02 7.66 -12.85
C HIS A 59 15.29 8.32 -13.41
N ASN A 60 15.29 9.64 -13.64
CA ASN A 60 16.49 10.37 -14.05
C ASN A 60 17.51 10.54 -12.89
N PHE A 61 17.15 10.15 -11.68
CA PHE A 61 17.98 10.27 -10.48
C PHE A 61 18.27 8.90 -9.82
N ASN A 62 18.17 7.80 -10.60
CA ASN A 62 18.36 6.45 -10.08
C ASN A 62 19.72 6.20 -9.40
N ASP A 63 20.72 7.05 -9.65
CA ASP A 63 22.04 6.94 -9.04
C ASP A 63 22.16 7.69 -7.69
N SER A 64 21.13 8.47 -7.31
CA SER A 64 21.18 9.33 -6.12
C SER A 64 19.92 9.36 -5.29
N VAL A 65 18.80 8.91 -5.85
CA VAL A 65 17.47 8.91 -5.22
C VAL A 65 16.96 7.49 -5.04
N LEU A 66 16.34 7.23 -3.90
CA LEU A 66 15.49 6.05 -3.69
C LEU A 66 14.03 6.43 -3.91
N ASN A 67 13.43 5.96 -5.01
CA ASN A 67 12.01 6.12 -5.31
C ASN A 67 11.22 4.91 -4.78
N VAL A 68 10.43 5.09 -3.74
CA VAL A 68 9.70 4.01 -3.05
C VAL A 68 8.24 4.02 -3.46
N ARG A 69 7.77 3.01 -4.19
CA ARG A 69 6.37 2.85 -4.58
C ARG A 69 5.62 2.02 -3.53
N ILE A 70 4.72 2.65 -2.76
CA ILE A 70 3.79 1.97 -1.85
C ILE A 70 2.39 1.93 -2.45
N ARG A 71 1.51 1.04 -1.91
CA ARG A 71 0.09 0.98 -2.29
C ARG A 71 -0.79 0.66 -1.10
N MET A 72 -1.99 1.30 -1.06
CA MET A 72 -3.04 1.00 -0.10
C MET A 72 -2.46 0.75 1.30
N PRO A 73 -1.87 1.76 1.95
CA PRO A 73 -1.13 1.59 3.20
C PRO A 73 -2.05 1.08 4.32
N ILE A 74 -1.59 0.05 5.01
CA ILE A 74 -2.28 -0.65 6.11
C ILE A 74 -1.47 -0.46 7.38
N THR A 75 -2.16 -0.12 8.48
CA THR A 75 -1.64 -0.03 9.83
C THR A 75 -2.45 -0.89 10.79
N ALA A 76 -1.90 -1.17 11.99
CA ALA A 76 -2.58 -1.94 13.03
C ALA A 76 -3.47 -1.07 13.95
N ASP A 77 -3.75 0.17 13.56
CA ASP A 77 -4.58 1.11 14.31
C ASP A 77 -5.92 1.40 13.63
N TYR A 78 -6.80 2.09 14.34
CA TYR A 78 -8.10 2.53 13.86
C TYR A 78 -8.08 3.93 13.23
N ASN A 79 -6.92 4.38 12.72
CA ASN A 79 -6.82 5.67 12.06
C ASN A 79 -7.77 5.71 10.84
N PRO A 80 -8.55 6.80 10.64
CA PRO A 80 -9.45 6.92 9.49
C PRO A 80 -8.76 6.86 8.12
N ARG A 81 -7.45 7.07 8.07
CA ARG A 81 -6.65 6.94 6.83
C ARG A 81 -6.16 5.51 6.58
N ASN A 82 -6.20 4.63 7.58
CA ASN A 82 -5.86 3.22 7.41
C ASN A 82 -6.82 2.55 6.43
N PHE A 83 -6.27 1.79 5.50
CA PHE A 83 -7.07 1.12 4.46
C PHE A 83 -8.11 0.16 5.05
N ILE A 84 -7.75 -0.64 6.07
CA ILE A 84 -8.69 -1.56 6.73
C ILE A 84 -9.81 -0.77 7.39
N THR A 85 -9.50 0.28 8.17
CA THR A 85 -10.50 1.12 8.81
C THR A 85 -11.47 1.72 7.78
N LYS A 86 -10.97 2.16 6.62
CA LYS A 86 -11.84 2.68 5.56
C LYS A 86 -12.79 1.63 5.00
N ILE A 87 -12.30 0.46 4.62
CA ILE A 87 -13.16 -0.55 3.99
C ILE A 87 -14.17 -1.15 4.97
N THR A 88 -13.91 -1.11 6.28
CA THR A 88 -14.87 -1.53 7.30
C THR A 88 -15.96 -0.49 7.59
N THR A 89 -15.83 0.74 7.08
CA THR A 89 -16.90 1.77 7.14
C THR A 89 -17.82 1.77 5.92
N TYR A 90 -17.45 1.05 4.86
CA TYR A 90 -18.23 1.02 3.64
C TYR A 90 -19.36 -0.01 3.74
N SER A 91 -20.58 0.37 3.32
CA SER A 91 -21.71 -0.56 3.23
C SER A 91 -21.51 -1.61 2.13
N LYS A 92 -20.85 -1.22 1.04
CA LYS A 92 -20.55 -2.10 -0.10
C LYS A 92 -19.09 -1.91 -0.55
N VAL A 93 -18.48 -3.00 -0.98
CA VAL A 93 -17.10 -3.01 -1.49
C VAL A 93 -17.01 -3.68 -2.87
N CYS A 94 -16.14 -3.13 -3.71
CA CYS A 94 -15.76 -3.79 -4.95
C CYS A 94 -14.46 -4.56 -4.70
N SER A 95 -14.52 -5.88 -4.83
CA SER A 95 -13.45 -6.77 -4.41
C SER A 95 -12.56 -7.18 -5.59
N ILE A 96 -11.47 -6.45 -5.79
CA ILE A 96 -10.45 -6.76 -6.81
C ILE A 96 -9.12 -7.01 -6.10
N PRO A 97 -8.37 -8.09 -6.46
CA PRO A 97 -7.04 -8.32 -5.93
C PRO A 97 -6.07 -7.19 -6.28
N ASN A 98 -5.27 -6.76 -5.31
CA ASN A 98 -4.29 -5.69 -5.47
C ASN A 98 -3.04 -5.95 -4.62
N SER A 99 -1.90 -5.39 -5.03
CA SER A 99 -0.74 -5.24 -4.15
C SER A 99 -1.03 -4.21 -3.07
N MET A 100 -0.57 -4.48 -1.83
CA MET A 100 -0.77 -3.59 -0.69
C MET A 100 0.50 -3.51 0.16
N THR A 101 0.60 -2.47 0.98
CA THR A 101 1.76 -2.17 1.84
C THR A 101 1.33 -2.22 3.31
N VAL A 102 1.80 -3.19 4.07
CA VAL A 102 1.61 -3.26 5.52
C VAL A 102 2.73 -2.47 6.19
N LEU A 103 2.41 -1.26 6.64
CA LEU A 103 3.38 -0.27 7.12
C LEU A 103 4.18 -0.72 8.35
N PRO A 104 3.61 -1.37 9.39
CA PRO A 104 4.38 -1.82 10.54
C PRO A 104 5.57 -2.73 10.17
N GLU A 105 5.45 -3.50 9.10
CA GLU A 105 6.51 -4.37 8.59
C GLU A 105 7.44 -3.64 7.62
N LEU A 106 6.88 -2.89 6.67
CA LEU A 106 7.66 -2.35 5.54
C LEU A 106 8.32 -1.00 5.81
N LEU A 107 7.86 -0.21 6.80
CA LEU A 107 8.55 1.04 7.18
C LEU A 107 9.94 0.80 7.79
N PRO A 108 10.14 -0.18 8.71
CA PRO A 108 11.50 -0.51 9.17
C PRO A 108 12.43 -0.92 8.04
N ILE A 109 11.92 -1.64 7.04
CA ILE A 109 12.69 -2.03 5.85
C ILE A 109 13.07 -0.80 5.01
N MET A 110 12.13 0.14 4.81
CA MET A 110 12.42 1.41 4.14
C MET A 110 13.51 2.20 4.87
N ILE A 111 13.50 2.24 6.20
CA ILE A 111 14.54 2.90 7.00
C ILE A 111 15.90 2.23 6.77
N LYS A 112 15.97 0.88 6.80
CA LYS A 112 17.21 0.15 6.48
C LYS A 112 17.73 0.48 5.07
N MET A 113 16.84 0.64 4.09
CA MET A 113 17.23 1.08 2.74
C MET A 113 17.82 2.49 2.75
N MET A 114 17.23 3.41 3.52
CA MET A 114 17.72 4.79 3.66
C MET A 114 19.10 4.82 4.33
N GLU A 115 19.28 4.09 5.43
CA GLU A 115 20.54 3.98 6.17
C GLU A 115 21.66 3.38 5.31
N SER A 116 21.34 2.36 4.51
CA SER A 116 22.25 1.72 3.56
C SER A 116 22.40 2.48 2.24
N LYS A 117 21.78 3.67 2.14
CA LYS A 117 21.82 4.54 0.94
C LYS A 117 21.48 3.81 -0.36
N LYS A 118 20.48 2.90 -0.30
CA LYS A 118 19.97 2.25 -1.51
C LYS A 118 19.40 3.31 -2.45
N VAL A 119 19.58 3.11 -3.74
CA VAL A 119 19.13 4.04 -4.80
C VAL A 119 18.34 3.30 -5.88
N GLY A 120 17.70 4.07 -6.77
CA GLY A 120 16.84 3.54 -7.81
C GLY A 120 15.39 3.40 -7.35
N THR A 121 14.54 2.76 -8.15
CA THR A 121 13.14 2.53 -7.83
C THR A 121 12.96 1.17 -7.14
N ILE A 122 12.04 1.12 -6.16
CA ILE A 122 11.65 -0.11 -5.45
C ILE A 122 10.12 -0.17 -5.26
N ASN A 123 9.53 -1.31 -5.57
CA ASN A 123 8.14 -1.64 -5.29
C ASN A 123 8.02 -2.15 -3.84
N LEU A 124 7.70 -1.26 -2.90
CA LEU A 124 7.60 -1.57 -1.47
C LEU A 124 6.18 -1.98 -1.11
N THR A 125 5.78 -3.17 -1.58
CA THR A 125 4.52 -3.83 -1.21
C THR A 125 4.81 -5.24 -0.73
N ASN A 126 3.93 -5.79 0.10
CA ASN A 126 4.07 -7.19 0.52
C ASN A 126 3.87 -8.13 -0.68
N PRO A 127 4.65 -9.20 -0.82
CA PRO A 127 4.53 -10.15 -1.93
C PRO A 127 3.15 -10.78 -2.05
N GLY A 128 2.65 -10.87 -3.27
CA GLY A 128 1.35 -11.44 -3.60
C GLY A 128 0.23 -10.42 -3.69
N LEU A 129 -0.99 -10.91 -3.87
CA LEU A 129 -2.22 -10.16 -4.01
C LEU A 129 -3.19 -10.49 -2.89
N ILE A 130 -4.02 -9.52 -2.52
CA ILE A 130 -5.17 -9.71 -1.65
C ILE A 130 -6.33 -8.81 -2.10
N SER A 131 -7.54 -9.33 -1.98
CA SER A 131 -8.78 -8.62 -2.30
C SER A 131 -9.42 -8.01 -1.05
N HIS A 132 -10.35 -7.07 -1.25
CA HIS A 132 -11.14 -6.51 -0.15
C HIS A 132 -11.90 -7.59 0.61
N ASN A 133 -12.50 -8.55 -0.09
CA ASN A 133 -13.26 -9.64 0.55
C ASN A 133 -12.37 -10.52 1.42
N GLU A 134 -11.15 -10.85 0.98
CA GLU A 134 -10.22 -11.64 1.77
C GLU A 134 -9.83 -10.89 3.05
N ILE A 135 -9.56 -9.58 2.96
CA ILE A 135 -9.26 -8.76 4.16
C ILE A 135 -10.45 -8.70 5.11
N LEU A 136 -11.66 -8.45 4.59
CA LEU A 136 -12.88 -8.34 5.40
C LEU A 136 -13.27 -9.68 6.04
N GLN A 137 -13.01 -10.80 5.35
CA GLN A 137 -13.20 -12.12 5.93
C GLN A 137 -12.23 -12.36 7.10
N MET A 138 -10.95 -12.04 6.94
CA MET A 138 -9.96 -12.10 8.02
C MET A 138 -10.31 -11.16 9.18
N TYR A 139 -10.78 -9.92 8.87
CA TYR A 139 -11.24 -8.96 9.88
C TYR A 139 -12.43 -9.51 10.68
N LYS A 140 -13.39 -10.13 10.01
CA LYS A 140 -14.52 -10.79 10.67
C LYS A 140 -14.06 -11.90 11.60
N GLU A 141 -13.13 -12.75 11.16
CA GLU A 141 -12.61 -13.87 11.95
C GLU A 141 -11.81 -13.43 13.18
N ILE A 142 -10.99 -12.37 13.04
CA ILE A 142 -9.99 -12.00 14.05
C ILE A 142 -10.48 -10.85 14.94
N VAL A 143 -11.15 -9.83 14.35
CA VAL A 143 -11.41 -8.57 15.04
C VAL A 143 -12.87 -8.42 15.44
N ASN A 144 -13.82 -8.71 14.52
CA ASN A 144 -15.25 -8.51 14.78
C ASN A 144 -16.11 -9.60 14.13
N PRO A 145 -16.43 -10.68 14.86
CA PRO A 145 -17.23 -11.80 14.32
C PRO A 145 -18.64 -11.44 13.80
N LYS A 146 -19.17 -10.28 14.25
CA LYS A 146 -20.49 -9.78 13.82
C LYS A 146 -20.42 -8.91 12.57
N PHE A 147 -19.22 -8.63 12.04
CA PHE A 147 -19.04 -7.77 10.86
C PHE A 147 -19.65 -8.41 9.61
N THR A 148 -20.38 -7.61 8.85
CA THR A 148 -20.98 -8.00 7.57
C THR A 148 -20.77 -6.90 6.54
N TRP A 149 -20.73 -7.27 5.27
CA TRP A 149 -20.62 -6.34 4.15
C TRP A 149 -21.36 -6.89 2.93
N GLU A 150 -21.58 -6.02 1.96
CA GLU A 150 -22.10 -6.40 0.65
C GLU A 150 -21.07 -6.08 -0.44
N ASN A 151 -21.19 -6.77 -1.55
CA ASN A 151 -20.39 -6.48 -2.74
C ASN A 151 -21.20 -5.74 -3.79
N PHE A 152 -20.51 -4.94 -4.60
CA PHE A 152 -21.03 -4.42 -5.85
C PHE A 152 -20.00 -4.63 -6.97
N THR A 153 -20.48 -4.62 -8.22
CA THR A 153 -19.63 -4.88 -9.39
C THR A 153 -18.74 -3.68 -9.73
N VAL A 154 -17.75 -3.90 -10.60
CA VAL A 154 -16.90 -2.82 -11.13
C VAL A 154 -17.74 -1.79 -11.90
N GLU A 155 -18.75 -2.26 -12.64
CA GLU A 155 -19.65 -1.41 -13.41
C GLU A 155 -20.48 -0.52 -12.48
N GLU A 156 -21.00 -1.06 -11.38
CA GLU A 156 -21.72 -0.30 -10.36
C GLU A 156 -20.80 0.69 -9.66
N GLN A 157 -19.56 0.28 -9.32
CA GLN A 157 -18.55 1.16 -8.74
C GLN A 157 -18.23 2.34 -9.66
N ASN A 158 -18.03 2.10 -10.95
CA ASN A 158 -17.70 3.13 -11.93
C ASN A 158 -18.81 4.17 -12.14
N LYS A 159 -20.09 3.81 -11.86
CA LYS A 159 -21.21 4.75 -11.89
C LYS A 159 -21.24 5.71 -10.70
N ILE A 160 -20.67 5.29 -9.55
CA ILE A 160 -20.72 6.04 -8.29
C ILE A 160 -19.48 6.92 -8.13
N LEU A 161 -18.32 6.43 -8.59
CA LEU A 161 -17.04 7.11 -8.37
C LEU A 161 -16.78 8.17 -9.42
N LEU A 162 -16.35 9.35 -8.94
CA LEU A 162 -15.91 10.46 -9.82
C LEU A 162 -14.54 10.17 -10.50
N SER A 163 -13.76 9.24 -9.96
CA SER A 163 -12.42 8.89 -10.47
C SER A 163 -12.29 7.38 -10.63
N LYS A 164 -11.64 6.96 -11.71
CA LYS A 164 -11.30 5.56 -11.92
C LYS A 164 -10.35 5.05 -10.83
N ARG A 165 -10.37 3.74 -10.59
CA ARG A 165 -9.49 3.06 -9.64
C ARG A 165 -8.33 2.38 -10.36
N SER A 166 -7.15 2.51 -9.77
CA SER A 166 -5.94 1.81 -10.18
C SER A 166 -5.94 0.43 -9.53
N ASN A 167 -6.05 -0.63 -10.34
CA ASN A 167 -5.93 -2.01 -9.87
C ASN A 167 -4.72 -2.64 -10.55
N ASN A 168 -3.77 -3.16 -9.77
CA ASN A 168 -2.55 -3.74 -10.32
C ASN A 168 -1.82 -4.61 -9.30
N GLN A 169 -0.90 -5.42 -9.82
CA GLN A 169 0.12 -6.14 -9.08
C GLN A 169 1.49 -5.50 -9.35
N LEU A 170 2.22 -5.20 -8.28
CA LEU A 170 3.62 -4.80 -8.36
C LEU A 170 4.52 -6.02 -8.19
N ASP A 171 5.55 -6.11 -9.01
CA ASP A 171 6.59 -7.14 -8.90
C ASP A 171 7.46 -6.86 -7.67
N ASN A 172 7.65 -7.87 -6.83
CA ASN A 172 8.44 -7.79 -5.60
C ASN A 172 9.75 -8.59 -5.67
N THR A 173 10.18 -9.01 -6.86
CA THR A 173 11.40 -9.80 -7.03
C THR A 173 12.61 -9.08 -6.42
N LYS A 174 12.81 -7.82 -6.78
CA LYS A 174 13.90 -6.97 -6.24
C LYS A 174 13.80 -6.79 -4.73
N LEU A 175 12.60 -6.57 -4.18
CA LEU A 175 12.40 -6.45 -2.75
C LEU A 175 12.77 -7.74 -2.01
N LYS A 176 12.36 -8.90 -2.53
CA LYS A 176 12.66 -10.21 -1.95
C LYS A 176 14.13 -10.59 -2.05
N GLU A 177 14.83 -10.15 -3.08
CA GLU A 177 16.29 -10.29 -3.20
C GLU A 177 17.03 -9.50 -2.12
N TRP A 178 16.57 -8.28 -1.83
CA TRP A 178 17.20 -7.42 -0.82
C TRP A 178 16.80 -7.78 0.61
N TYR A 179 15.55 -8.20 0.80
CA TYR A 179 14.92 -8.46 2.11
C TYR A 179 14.04 -9.70 2.04
N PRO A 180 14.64 -10.92 2.03
CA PRO A 180 13.90 -12.19 1.89
C PRO A 180 12.96 -12.48 3.07
N GLU A 181 13.14 -11.79 4.21
CA GLU A 181 12.29 -11.89 5.39
C GLU A 181 10.91 -11.27 5.23
N VAL A 182 10.64 -10.48 4.18
CA VAL A 182 9.34 -9.83 3.95
C VAL A 182 8.25 -10.87 3.78
N LEU A 183 7.22 -10.78 4.64
CA LEU A 183 6.10 -11.72 4.64
C LEU A 183 5.19 -11.54 3.41
N PRO A 184 4.59 -12.62 2.93
CA PRO A 184 3.47 -12.55 1.98
C PRO A 184 2.33 -11.67 2.54
N ILE A 185 1.60 -10.99 1.64
CA ILE A 185 0.57 -10.03 2.04
C ILE A 185 -0.48 -10.62 3.00
N LYS A 186 -0.90 -11.86 2.81
CA LYS A 186 -1.91 -12.51 3.65
C LYS A 186 -1.43 -12.72 5.08
N ASP A 187 -0.17 -13.14 5.24
CA ASP A 187 0.43 -13.36 6.56
C ASP A 187 0.66 -12.04 7.28
N SER A 188 1.14 -11.03 6.56
CA SER A 188 1.35 -9.69 7.10
C SER A 188 0.04 -9.01 7.54
N ILE A 189 -1.05 -9.18 6.77
CA ILE A 189 -2.38 -8.68 7.15
C ILE A 189 -2.93 -9.42 8.36
N ARG A 190 -2.80 -10.75 8.43
CA ARG A 190 -3.24 -11.54 9.60
C ARG A 190 -2.59 -10.99 10.86
N LYS A 191 -1.28 -10.83 10.87
CA LYS A 191 -0.52 -10.26 11.99
C LYS A 191 -1.00 -8.85 12.35
N CYS A 192 -1.23 -8.01 11.36
CA CYS A 192 -1.74 -6.65 11.56
C CYS A 192 -3.15 -6.64 12.18
N LEU A 193 -4.03 -7.58 11.81
CA LEU A 193 -5.37 -7.72 12.38
C LEU A 193 -5.35 -8.28 13.81
N GLU A 194 -4.43 -9.18 14.11
CA GLU A 194 -4.20 -9.67 15.47
C GLU A 194 -3.79 -8.52 16.41
N ASP A 195 -2.87 -7.67 15.97
CA ASP A 195 -2.48 -6.46 16.70
C ASP A 195 -3.67 -5.48 16.87
N MET A 196 -4.51 -5.30 15.84
CA MET A 196 -5.73 -4.49 15.94
C MET A 196 -6.72 -5.05 16.98
N ALA A 197 -6.88 -6.38 17.06
CA ALA A 197 -7.77 -7.01 18.03
C ALA A 197 -7.29 -6.78 19.47
N ILE A 198 -5.98 -6.85 19.73
CA ILE A 198 -5.39 -6.57 21.05
C ILE A 198 -5.68 -5.11 21.46
N HIS A 199 -5.51 -4.14 20.55
CA HIS A 199 -5.82 -2.73 20.84
C HIS A 199 -7.32 -2.47 21.15
N ASN A 200 -8.22 -3.32 20.62
CA ASN A 200 -9.65 -3.23 20.93
C ASN A 200 -9.98 -3.70 22.36
N THR A 201 -9.33 -4.77 22.81
CA THR A 201 -9.55 -5.32 24.16
C THR A 201 -9.03 -4.38 25.25
N THR A 202 -7.91 -3.69 25.01
CA THR A 202 -7.34 -2.72 25.96
C THR A 202 -8.19 -1.45 26.10
N LYS A 203 -8.88 -1.00 25.04
CA LYS A 203 -9.80 0.15 25.10
C LYS A 203 -11.12 -0.16 25.82
N ASN A 204 -11.61 -1.40 25.72
CA ASN A 204 -12.86 -1.82 26.34
C ASN A 204 -12.67 -2.33 27.80
N GLY A 205 -11.44 -2.63 28.23
CA GLY A 205 -11.11 -3.09 29.58
C GLY A 205 -10.76 -1.98 30.57
N GLY A 206 -10.66 -0.70 30.12
CA GLY A 206 -10.29 0.46 30.97
C GLY A 206 -11.42 1.13 31.71
N GLY A 207 -12.61 0.56 31.74
CA GLY A 207 -13.76 1.05 32.50
C GLY A 207 -13.83 0.47 33.91
N CYS A 208 -12.78 0.60 34.72
CA CYS A 208 -12.91 0.40 36.16
C CYS A 208 -13.43 1.72 36.79
N SER A 209 -14.72 1.78 37.02
CA SER A 209 -15.37 2.78 37.87
C SER A 209 -14.76 2.68 39.26
N ILE A 210 -14.04 3.71 39.66
CA ILE A 210 -13.78 3.98 41.07
C ILE A 210 -14.98 4.80 41.56
N ASN A 211 -15.81 4.16 42.38
CA ASN A 211 -16.81 4.82 43.26
C ASN A 211 -16.10 5.66 44.31
#